data_8b6d73de0440ea92b7b0e16d81480737
#
_entry.id   8b6d73de0440ea92b7b0e16d81480737
#
_cell.length_a   1.000
_cell.length_b   1.000
_cell.length_c   1.000
_cell.angle_alpha   90.00
_cell.angle_beta   90.00
_cell.angle_gamma   90.00
#
_symmetry.space_group_name_H-M   'P 1'
#
loop_
_entity.id
_entity.type
_entity.pdbx_description
1 polymer ?
#
loop_
_entity_poly.entity_id
_entity_poly.type
_entity_poly.pdbx_seq_one_letter_code
_entity_poly.pdbx_strand_id
1 'polypeptide(L)'
;GDKAKEIENTSRTDGYIDDDNKMQFAERYFTDLRLTTDTTDDFGRPANTWRFKGVEVGTFAKTADATYTADVKLGQIYSDLGMSDKDEAAPVFVDGVEASESAKVSKGNDLKVSELKFTNSPVAKCNVGNGTLVEAYLDEDTNDVTIVAINTYVAEVNKVVAKTNSKDAYITLSELAAENGATSGLRANDEFETTGFENDQIVLFTYANNEIQSVKAAESAEGTLTRKVSGKSINLGETKYDFSKMYSVDGGESSLGIDSEYVVYLDANGYAIYVEETEYNIADYAYLRALQGSSVAFASDKAALITYDGKMKTVDTKEDYTNDFAGYGSELQIGNPKSEIVLVKETSKGEYRLKDLDTKNPSIAKAEDSFELRNGVARINLTNKGVTNASDAKQGTDYIYADSKTVFVVGTYDSGARENWKDATYRAYTGINNAPTIVDDNDSNAATNAIG
;
A
#
# COMPACT_ATOMS: atom_id res chain seq x y z
N GLY A 1 18.43 1.70 -24.01
CA GLY A 1 17.17 1.21 -24.42
C GLY A 1 16.61 1.87 -25.66
N ASP A 2 15.78 2.90 -25.51
CA ASP A 2 15.03 3.47 -26.65
C ASP A 2 15.92 4.17 -27.69
N LYS A 3 17.02 4.77 -27.27
CA LYS A 3 17.98 5.38 -28.19
C LYS A 3 18.78 4.34 -29.00
N ALA A 4 19.00 3.15 -28.47
CA ALA A 4 19.61 2.07 -29.22
C ALA A 4 18.65 1.49 -30.30
N LYS A 5 17.34 1.49 -30.06
CA LYS A 5 16.33 1.12 -31.06
C LYS A 5 16.23 2.10 -32.22
N GLU A 6 16.43 3.38 -31.96
CA GLU A 6 16.48 4.39 -33.03
C GLU A 6 17.65 4.16 -34.01
N ILE A 7 18.76 3.65 -33.50
CA ILE A 7 19.94 3.32 -34.31
C ILE A 7 19.71 2.05 -35.14
N GLU A 8 18.96 1.07 -34.64
CA GLU A 8 18.65 -0.16 -35.39
C GLU A 8 17.89 0.06 -36.69
N ASN A 9 17.12 1.15 -36.80
CA ASN A 9 16.31 1.50 -37.96
C ASN A 9 17.03 2.42 -38.94
N THR A 10 18.30 2.75 -38.68
CA THR A 10 19.05 3.62 -39.54
C THR A 10 19.68 2.87 -40.72
N SER A 11 20.11 3.60 -41.73
CA SER A 11 20.81 3.00 -42.88
C SER A 11 22.15 2.39 -42.44
N ARG A 12 22.68 1.44 -43.19
CA ARG A 12 24.02 0.86 -42.91
C ARG A 12 25.15 1.87 -42.75
N THR A 13 24.93 3.12 -43.15
CA THR A 13 25.88 4.21 -42.95
C THR A 13 25.90 4.73 -41.53
N ASP A 14 24.86 4.46 -40.73
CA ASP A 14 24.71 4.96 -39.36
C ASP A 14 25.00 3.89 -38.30
N GLY A 15 24.79 2.62 -38.63
CA GLY A 15 25.06 1.47 -37.79
C GLY A 15 24.20 0.28 -38.19
N TYR A 16 24.61 -0.92 -37.88
CA TYR A 16 23.87 -2.15 -38.13
C TYR A 16 24.24 -3.23 -37.11
N ILE A 17 23.37 -4.21 -36.96
CA ILE A 17 23.67 -5.42 -36.18
C ILE A 17 24.27 -6.43 -37.13
N ASP A 18 25.45 -6.94 -36.81
CA ASP A 18 26.14 -7.97 -37.57
C ASP A 18 25.56 -9.38 -37.33
N ASP A 19 26.09 -10.37 -38.05
CA ASP A 19 25.64 -11.75 -37.97
C ASP A 19 25.88 -12.40 -36.57
N ASP A 20 26.76 -11.81 -35.75
CA ASP A 20 27.04 -12.23 -34.38
C ASP A 20 26.16 -11.50 -33.34
N ASN A 21 25.12 -10.77 -33.78
CA ASN A 21 24.27 -9.89 -32.96
C ASN A 21 25.03 -8.73 -32.25
N LYS A 22 26.15 -8.32 -32.77
CA LYS A 22 26.89 -7.17 -32.29
C LYS A 22 26.53 -5.93 -33.08
N MET A 23 26.29 -4.83 -32.39
CA MET A 23 26.03 -3.55 -33.01
C MET A 23 27.31 -2.96 -33.59
N GLN A 24 27.31 -2.71 -34.88
CA GLN A 24 28.39 -2.07 -35.60
C GLN A 24 28.01 -0.63 -35.94
N PHE A 25 28.94 0.29 -35.76
CA PHE A 25 28.74 1.71 -36.03
C PHE A 25 29.62 2.19 -37.18
N ALA A 26 29.08 3.07 -38.01
CA ALA A 26 29.90 3.73 -39.03
C ALA A 26 30.82 4.77 -38.39
N GLU A 27 32.12 4.65 -38.64
CA GLU A 27 33.15 5.49 -38.03
C GLU A 27 32.85 6.99 -38.05
N ARG A 28 32.36 7.48 -39.17
CA ARG A 28 32.13 8.92 -39.38
C ARG A 28 31.00 9.53 -38.54
N TYR A 29 30.07 8.70 -38.01
CA TYR A 29 28.93 9.18 -37.26
C TYR A 29 29.06 8.88 -35.75
N PHE A 30 29.82 7.87 -35.39
CA PHE A 30 29.91 7.38 -34.03
C PHE A 30 31.30 7.48 -33.41
N THR A 31 32.21 8.21 -34.07
CA THR A 31 33.55 8.45 -33.51
C THR A 31 33.58 9.12 -32.16
N ASP A 32 32.49 9.86 -31.85
CA ASP A 32 32.35 10.56 -30.54
C ASP A 32 31.68 9.72 -29.46
N LEU A 33 31.19 8.52 -29.79
CA LEU A 33 30.66 7.58 -28.81
C LEU A 33 31.82 6.85 -28.14
N ARG A 34 31.89 6.92 -26.82
CA ARG A 34 32.92 6.30 -25.99
C ARG A 34 32.28 5.41 -24.93
N LEU A 35 32.85 4.22 -24.79
CA LEU A 35 32.59 3.32 -23.68
C LEU A 35 33.69 3.51 -22.63
N THR A 36 33.33 3.74 -21.40
CA THR A 36 34.23 3.65 -20.26
C THR A 36 33.83 2.40 -19.49
N THR A 37 34.73 1.45 -19.40
CA THR A 37 34.65 0.26 -18.56
C THR A 37 35.07 0.61 -17.13
N ASP A 38 34.80 -0.29 -16.19
CA ASP A 38 35.24 -0.16 -14.79
C ASP A 38 34.68 1.09 -14.10
N THR A 39 33.45 1.40 -14.40
CA THR A 39 32.62 2.36 -13.69
C THR A 39 31.71 1.65 -12.70
N THR A 40 31.02 2.41 -11.86
CA THR A 40 29.99 1.90 -10.97
C THR A 40 28.71 2.67 -11.21
N ASP A 41 27.57 2.02 -11.01
CA ASP A 41 26.28 2.71 -10.97
C ASP A 41 25.96 3.24 -9.56
N ASP A 42 24.77 3.84 -9.40
CA ASP A 42 24.34 4.46 -8.14
C ASP A 42 24.16 3.46 -6.99
N PHE A 43 24.00 2.17 -7.27
CA PHE A 43 23.97 1.11 -6.26
C PHE A 43 25.36 0.59 -5.87
N GLY A 44 26.41 0.97 -6.59
CA GLY A 44 27.77 0.44 -6.42
C GLY A 44 28.05 -0.81 -7.25
N ARG A 45 27.18 -1.18 -8.19
CA ARG A 45 27.39 -2.32 -9.09
C ARG A 45 28.50 -2.00 -10.11
N PRO A 46 29.40 -2.93 -10.41
CA PRO A 46 30.31 -2.79 -11.55
C PRO A 46 29.51 -2.51 -12.82
N ALA A 47 29.90 -1.50 -13.57
CA ALA A 47 29.13 -0.99 -14.69
C ALA A 47 29.99 -0.54 -15.85
N ASN A 48 29.34 -0.25 -16.96
CA ASN A 48 29.91 0.41 -18.14
C ASN A 48 29.14 1.70 -18.42
N THR A 49 29.87 2.79 -18.65
CA THR A 49 29.29 4.10 -18.95
C THR A 49 29.50 4.48 -20.41
N TRP A 50 28.41 4.75 -21.11
CA TRP A 50 28.43 5.28 -22.45
C TRP A 50 28.36 6.80 -22.47
N ARG A 51 29.23 7.43 -23.26
CA ARG A 51 29.26 8.88 -23.45
C ARG A 51 29.26 9.23 -24.93
N PHE A 52 28.47 10.23 -25.30
CA PHE A 52 28.44 10.80 -26.63
C PHE A 52 28.89 12.25 -26.57
N LYS A 53 29.96 12.60 -27.30
CA LYS A 53 30.59 13.93 -27.24
C LYS A 53 30.89 14.42 -25.82
N GLY A 54 31.29 13.52 -24.94
CA GLY A 54 31.60 13.81 -23.55
C GLY A 54 30.39 13.88 -22.62
N VAL A 55 29.18 13.86 -23.11
CA VAL A 55 27.96 13.80 -22.32
C VAL A 55 27.61 12.33 -22.04
N GLU A 56 27.28 12.02 -20.82
CA GLU A 56 26.84 10.68 -20.43
C GLU A 56 25.51 10.36 -21.08
N VAL A 57 25.43 9.18 -21.69
CA VAL A 57 24.22 8.63 -22.30
C VAL A 57 23.52 7.68 -21.32
N GLY A 58 24.33 6.96 -20.54
CA GLY A 58 23.84 6.07 -19.51
C GLY A 58 24.94 5.18 -18.94
N THR A 59 24.75 4.75 -17.71
CA THR A 59 25.57 3.78 -16.99
C THR A 59 24.75 2.51 -16.81
N PHE A 60 25.33 1.37 -17.20
CA PHE A 60 24.65 0.07 -17.24
C PHE A 60 25.47 -0.94 -16.45
N ALA A 61 24.84 -1.51 -15.42
CA ALA A 61 25.47 -2.53 -14.60
C ALA A 61 25.89 -3.75 -15.45
N LYS A 62 27.02 -4.35 -15.09
CA LYS A 62 27.44 -5.65 -15.60
C LYS A 62 26.44 -6.73 -15.11
N THR A 63 26.45 -7.89 -15.74
CA THR A 63 25.68 -9.04 -15.26
C THR A 63 26.33 -9.59 -13.99
N ALA A 64 25.54 -9.83 -12.96
CA ALA A 64 26.04 -10.46 -11.74
C ALA A 64 26.39 -11.93 -11.98
N ASP A 65 27.44 -12.40 -11.33
CA ASP A 65 27.87 -13.81 -11.36
C ASP A 65 27.06 -14.69 -10.42
N ALA A 66 26.54 -14.10 -9.35
CA ALA A 66 25.58 -14.75 -8.44
C ALA A 66 24.51 -13.76 -7.99
N THR A 67 23.26 -14.25 -7.83
CA THR A 67 22.11 -13.43 -7.47
C THR A 67 21.24 -14.16 -6.44
N TYR A 68 20.77 -13.41 -5.42
CA TYR A 68 19.91 -13.91 -4.36
C TYR A 68 18.75 -12.93 -4.14
N THR A 69 17.62 -13.45 -3.66
CA THR A 69 16.41 -12.65 -3.38
C THR A 69 16.10 -12.55 -1.88
N ALA A 70 17.06 -12.93 -1.07
CA ALA A 70 17.00 -12.88 0.39
C ALA A 70 18.43 -12.76 0.95
N ASP A 71 18.51 -12.58 2.26
CA ASP A 71 19.77 -12.52 2.98
C ASP A 71 20.59 -13.79 2.82
N VAL A 72 21.88 -13.65 2.49
CA VAL A 72 22.77 -14.73 2.14
C VAL A 72 24.04 -14.73 3.00
N LYS A 73 24.61 -15.90 3.26
CA LYS A 73 25.90 -16.05 3.92
C LYS A 73 27.04 -15.73 2.96
N LEU A 74 28.08 -15.04 3.45
CA LEU A 74 29.26 -14.70 2.66
C LEU A 74 29.98 -15.97 2.14
N GLY A 75 30.03 -17.02 2.95
CA GLY A 75 30.59 -18.31 2.53
C GLY A 75 29.80 -18.98 1.41
N GLN A 76 28.49 -18.74 1.30
CA GLN A 76 27.69 -19.22 0.18
C GLN A 76 28.03 -18.47 -1.11
N ILE A 77 28.14 -17.14 -1.03
CA ILE A 77 28.58 -16.31 -2.19
C ILE A 77 29.91 -16.82 -2.73
N TYR A 78 30.88 -17.05 -1.85
CA TYR A 78 32.19 -17.59 -2.22
C TYR A 78 32.08 -18.92 -2.97
N SER A 79 31.25 -19.84 -2.45
CA SER A 79 31.02 -21.15 -3.07
C SER A 79 30.39 -21.03 -4.46
N ASP A 80 29.42 -20.13 -4.60
CA ASP A 80 28.66 -19.96 -5.84
C ASP A 80 29.49 -19.27 -6.94
N LEU A 81 30.43 -18.40 -6.54
CA LEU A 81 31.41 -17.78 -7.45
C LEU A 81 32.53 -18.76 -7.86
N GLY A 82 32.55 -20.00 -7.34
CA GLY A 82 33.58 -21.01 -7.67
C GLY A 82 34.99 -20.63 -7.27
N MET A 83 35.16 -19.77 -6.26
CA MET A 83 36.46 -19.27 -5.83
C MET A 83 37.29 -20.35 -5.14
N SER A 84 38.61 -20.26 -5.29
CA SER A 84 39.57 -21.10 -4.55
C SER A 84 39.67 -20.62 -3.10
N ASP A 85 40.18 -21.47 -2.19
CA ASP A 85 40.25 -21.28 -0.74
C ASP A 85 41.15 -20.10 -0.31
N LYS A 86 40.69 -18.88 -0.51
CA LYS A 86 41.30 -17.62 -0.07
C LYS A 86 40.25 -16.82 0.70
N ASP A 87 40.74 -16.05 1.66
CA ASP A 87 39.97 -14.97 2.27
C ASP A 87 40.12 -13.73 1.41
N GLU A 88 39.07 -13.36 0.67
CA GLU A 88 39.06 -12.12 -0.11
C GLU A 88 38.25 -11.06 0.63
N ALA A 89 38.76 -9.83 0.67
CA ALA A 89 38.00 -8.67 1.14
C ALA A 89 37.13 -8.17 -0.01
N ALA A 90 35.84 -8.04 0.23
CA ALA A 90 34.90 -7.54 -0.75
C ALA A 90 34.21 -6.26 -0.26
N PRO A 91 34.17 -5.18 -1.06
CA PRO A 91 33.30 -4.05 -0.79
C PRO A 91 31.84 -4.53 -0.85
N VAL A 92 31.04 -4.06 0.09
CA VAL A 92 29.61 -4.35 0.17
C VAL A 92 28.83 -3.04 0.16
N PHE A 93 27.90 -2.92 -0.74
CA PHE A 93 27.00 -1.77 -0.84
C PHE A 93 25.57 -2.20 -0.53
N VAL A 94 24.85 -1.36 0.19
CA VAL A 94 23.40 -1.52 0.41
C VAL A 94 22.73 -0.21 0.02
N ASP A 95 21.87 -0.26 -1.00
CA ASP A 95 21.24 0.92 -1.59
C ASP A 95 22.25 2.05 -1.92
N GLY A 96 23.42 1.65 -2.46
CA GLY A 96 24.50 2.55 -2.82
C GLY A 96 25.38 3.04 -1.66
N VAL A 97 25.08 2.63 -0.42
CA VAL A 97 25.87 3.00 0.77
C VAL A 97 26.81 1.87 1.15
N GLU A 98 28.10 2.17 1.22
CA GLU A 98 29.13 1.21 1.57
C GLU A 98 29.03 0.76 3.04
N ALA A 99 29.10 -0.54 3.28
CA ALA A 99 29.21 -1.10 4.61
C ALA A 99 30.56 -0.75 5.26
N SER A 100 30.59 -0.63 6.60
CA SER A 100 31.75 -0.16 7.38
C SER A 100 32.96 -1.08 7.35
N GLU A 101 32.79 -2.33 6.96
CA GLU A 101 33.83 -3.33 6.88
C GLU A 101 33.71 -4.06 5.56
N SER A 102 34.78 -4.20 4.83
CA SER A 102 34.86 -5.10 3.69
C SER A 102 34.53 -6.51 4.16
N ALA A 103 33.60 -7.15 3.50
CA ALA A 103 33.26 -8.53 3.79
C ALA A 103 34.40 -9.43 3.39
N LYS A 104 34.80 -10.37 4.27
CA LYS A 104 35.64 -11.48 3.86
C LYS A 104 34.78 -12.56 3.24
N VAL A 105 34.96 -12.76 1.94
CA VAL A 105 34.30 -13.83 1.21
C VAL A 105 35.19 -15.05 1.25
N SER A 106 34.82 -16.01 2.08
CA SER A 106 35.61 -17.23 2.27
C SER A 106 34.71 -18.43 2.62
N LYS A 107 35.23 -19.60 2.26
CA LYS A 107 34.52 -20.87 2.57
C LYS A 107 34.39 -21.04 4.10
N GLY A 108 33.12 -21.33 4.52
CA GLY A 108 32.81 -21.50 5.93
C GLY A 108 32.58 -20.19 6.70
N ASN A 109 32.59 -19.03 6.03
CA ASN A 109 32.12 -17.80 6.64
C ASN A 109 30.60 -17.82 6.79
N ASP A 110 30.11 -17.91 8.02
CA ASP A 110 28.68 -17.95 8.32
C ASP A 110 28.05 -16.55 8.50
N LEU A 111 28.84 -15.48 8.45
CA LEU A 111 28.35 -14.10 8.52
C LEU A 111 27.44 -13.81 7.32
N LYS A 112 26.30 -13.23 7.58
CA LYS A 112 25.35 -12.81 6.56
C LYS A 112 25.54 -11.35 6.17
N VAL A 113 25.08 -10.97 4.97
CA VAL A 113 25.13 -9.57 4.51
C VAL A 113 24.38 -8.65 5.48
N SER A 114 23.24 -9.09 6.03
CA SER A 114 22.47 -8.33 7.04
C SER A 114 23.20 -8.08 8.36
N GLU A 115 24.27 -8.81 8.65
CA GLU A 115 25.03 -8.68 9.90
C GLU A 115 26.15 -7.64 9.80
N LEU A 116 26.45 -7.19 8.59
CA LEU A 116 27.38 -6.08 8.34
C LEU A 116 26.81 -4.76 8.83
N LYS A 117 27.66 -3.77 9.03
CA LYS A 117 27.29 -2.44 9.51
C LYS A 117 27.64 -1.39 8.46
N PHE A 118 26.95 -0.28 8.48
CA PHE A 118 27.26 0.85 7.60
C PHE A 118 28.50 1.62 8.08
N THR A 119 29.28 2.12 7.14
CA THR A 119 30.50 2.90 7.41
C THR A 119 30.22 4.17 8.22
N ASN A 120 29.12 4.82 7.92
CA ASN A 120 28.68 6.06 8.57
C ASN A 120 27.83 5.83 9.84
N SER A 121 27.49 4.57 10.16
CA SER A 121 26.70 4.22 11.33
C SER A 121 27.12 2.86 11.90
N PRO A 122 28.18 2.80 12.72
CA PRO A 122 28.73 1.53 13.23
C PRO A 122 27.80 0.75 14.16
N VAL A 123 26.64 1.30 14.47
CA VAL A 123 25.61 0.64 15.30
C VAL A 123 24.52 0.02 14.42
N ALA A 124 24.21 0.63 13.27
CA ALA A 124 23.17 0.17 12.38
C ALA A 124 23.65 -0.99 11.51
N LYS A 125 22.98 -2.12 11.62
CA LYS A 125 23.15 -3.27 10.72
C LYS A 125 22.52 -2.98 9.36
N CYS A 126 23.03 -3.64 8.34
CA CYS A 126 22.45 -3.58 7.01
C CYS A 126 21.03 -4.18 7.00
N ASN A 127 20.08 -3.45 6.41
CA ASN A 127 18.69 -3.91 6.29
C ASN A 127 18.55 -4.82 5.06
N VAL A 128 19.01 -6.06 5.18
CA VAL A 128 18.95 -7.07 4.13
C VAL A 128 18.10 -8.25 4.62
N GLY A 129 17.26 -8.79 3.76
CA GLY A 129 16.36 -9.90 4.11
C GLY A 129 15.53 -10.38 2.92
N ASN A 130 14.40 -10.97 3.19
CA ASN A 130 13.47 -11.39 2.15
C ASN A 130 13.11 -10.21 1.24
N GLY A 131 13.12 -10.42 -0.06
CA GLY A 131 12.81 -9.39 -1.05
C GLY A 131 13.98 -8.45 -1.40
N THR A 132 15.10 -8.49 -0.66
CA THR A 132 16.32 -7.77 -1.03
C THR A 132 17.01 -8.52 -2.16
N LEU A 133 17.31 -7.82 -3.26
CA LEU A 133 18.16 -8.34 -4.32
C LEU A 133 19.62 -8.25 -3.85
N VAL A 134 20.31 -9.37 -3.74
CA VAL A 134 21.75 -9.40 -3.45
C VAL A 134 22.47 -9.94 -4.67
N GLU A 135 23.37 -9.15 -5.21
CA GLU A 135 24.18 -9.45 -6.39
C GLU A 135 25.67 -9.54 -5.98
N ALA A 136 26.36 -10.53 -6.50
CA ALA A 136 27.78 -10.66 -6.34
C ALA A 136 28.49 -10.68 -7.71
N TYR A 137 29.56 -9.94 -7.81
CA TYR A 137 30.35 -9.75 -9.02
C TYR A 137 31.78 -10.19 -8.76
N LEU A 138 32.31 -11.04 -9.63
CA LEU A 138 33.71 -11.49 -9.61
C LEU A 138 34.47 -10.87 -10.77
N ASP A 139 35.51 -10.16 -10.48
CA ASP A 139 36.50 -9.77 -11.50
C ASP A 139 37.49 -10.95 -11.69
N GLU A 140 37.39 -11.66 -12.81
CA GLU A 140 38.21 -12.84 -13.09
C GLU A 140 39.70 -12.51 -13.25
N ASP A 141 40.03 -11.26 -13.62
CA ASP A 141 41.42 -10.83 -13.82
C ASP A 141 42.15 -10.57 -12.50
N THR A 142 41.42 -10.00 -11.51
CA THR A 142 41.99 -9.63 -10.21
C THR A 142 41.54 -10.57 -9.09
N ASN A 143 40.50 -11.37 -9.28
CA ASN A 143 39.73 -12.11 -8.27
C ASN A 143 39.13 -11.19 -7.19
N ASP A 144 38.82 -9.93 -7.51
CA ASP A 144 38.11 -9.05 -6.63
C ASP A 144 36.60 -9.33 -6.67
N VAL A 145 35.98 -9.31 -5.50
CA VAL A 145 34.54 -9.52 -5.38
C VAL A 145 33.86 -8.22 -4.95
N THR A 146 32.78 -7.84 -5.60
CA THR A 146 31.87 -6.77 -5.16
C THR A 146 30.51 -7.36 -4.84
N ILE A 147 29.94 -6.99 -3.68
CA ILE A 147 28.61 -7.44 -3.25
C ILE A 147 27.71 -6.21 -3.17
N VAL A 148 26.54 -6.30 -3.78
CA VAL A 148 25.55 -5.20 -3.81
C VAL A 148 24.19 -5.74 -3.38
N ALA A 149 23.61 -5.10 -2.37
CA ALA A 149 22.26 -5.38 -1.92
C ALA A 149 21.35 -4.20 -2.28
N ILE A 150 20.23 -4.48 -2.94
CA ILE A 150 19.24 -3.48 -3.37
C ILE A 150 17.93 -3.83 -2.73
N ASN A 151 17.42 -2.93 -1.89
CA ASN A 151 16.11 -3.08 -1.29
C ASN A 151 15.02 -2.55 -2.23
N THR A 152 13.89 -3.24 -2.21
CA THR A 152 12.65 -2.75 -2.78
C THR A 152 11.85 -2.10 -1.67
N TYR A 153 11.39 -0.89 -1.90
CA TYR A 153 10.53 -0.13 -1.01
C TYR A 153 9.13 0.00 -1.62
N VAL A 154 8.14 0.32 -0.79
CA VAL A 154 6.78 0.54 -1.21
C VAL A 154 6.37 1.98 -0.94
N ALA A 155 5.62 2.56 -1.86
CA ALA A 155 5.10 3.91 -1.76
C ALA A 155 3.72 4.02 -2.41
N GLU A 156 3.00 5.06 -2.03
CA GLU A 156 1.82 5.54 -2.72
C GLU A 156 2.21 6.67 -3.68
N VAL A 157 1.63 6.69 -4.87
CA VAL A 157 1.81 7.79 -5.81
C VAL A 157 1.10 9.02 -5.28
N ASN A 158 1.86 9.98 -4.75
CA ASN A 158 1.33 11.19 -4.16
C ASN A 158 0.82 12.19 -5.21
N LYS A 159 1.50 12.27 -6.36
CA LYS A 159 1.16 13.21 -7.42
C LYS A 159 1.58 12.72 -8.78
N VAL A 160 0.71 12.89 -9.76
CA VAL A 160 0.99 12.68 -11.19
C VAL A 160 0.97 14.02 -11.91
N VAL A 161 2.05 14.35 -12.61
CA VAL A 161 2.19 15.59 -13.36
C VAL A 161 2.37 15.30 -14.84
N ALA A 162 1.46 15.83 -15.64
CA ALA A 162 1.51 15.66 -17.08
C ALA A 162 2.68 16.45 -17.70
N LYS A 163 3.18 15.97 -18.84
CA LYS A 163 4.21 16.67 -19.63
C LYS A 163 3.78 18.09 -19.99
N THR A 164 4.72 19.01 -19.88
CA THR A 164 4.57 20.41 -20.30
C THR A 164 5.59 20.74 -21.40
N ASN A 165 5.55 21.96 -21.94
CA ASN A 165 6.55 22.39 -22.94
C ASN A 165 7.97 22.50 -22.36
N SER A 166 8.13 22.60 -21.04
CA SER A 166 9.40 22.82 -20.36
C SER A 166 9.84 21.66 -19.45
N LYS A 167 8.98 20.68 -19.23
CA LYS A 167 9.27 19.56 -18.30
C LYS A 167 8.55 18.29 -18.75
N ASP A 168 9.25 17.17 -18.70
CA ASP A 168 8.66 15.87 -18.95
C ASP A 168 7.64 15.48 -17.85
N ALA A 169 6.80 14.50 -18.17
CA ALA A 169 5.84 13.98 -17.18
C ALA A 169 6.58 13.28 -16.05
N TYR A 170 6.11 13.46 -14.82
CA TYR A 170 6.73 12.85 -13.65
C TYR A 170 5.70 12.53 -12.56
N ILE A 171 6.12 11.70 -11.64
CA ILE A 171 5.38 11.40 -10.40
C ILE A 171 6.22 11.81 -9.19
N THR A 172 5.55 12.03 -8.06
CA THR A 172 6.17 12.05 -6.73
C THR A 172 5.57 10.94 -5.88
N LEU A 173 6.33 10.45 -4.92
CA LEU A 173 5.96 9.30 -4.10
C LEU A 173 5.86 9.67 -2.62
N SER A 174 4.97 9.01 -1.91
CA SER A 174 4.86 8.99 -0.45
C SER A 174 5.30 7.61 0.05
N GLU A 175 6.48 7.50 0.62
CA GLU A 175 6.99 6.22 1.12
C GLU A 175 6.14 5.70 2.29
N LEU A 176 5.80 4.43 2.23
CA LEU A 176 5.15 3.70 3.32
C LEU A 176 6.24 3.05 4.17
N ALA A 177 6.51 3.65 5.34
CA ALA A 177 7.61 3.23 6.21
C ALA A 177 7.49 1.76 6.62
N ALA A 178 8.59 1.04 6.56
CA ALA A 178 8.62 -0.38 6.94
C ALA A 178 8.35 -0.57 8.45
N GLU A 179 7.73 -1.68 8.84
CA GLU A 179 7.45 -2.04 10.24
C GLU A 179 8.70 -2.09 11.13
N ASN A 180 9.86 -2.36 10.55
CA ASN A 180 11.15 -2.34 11.25
C ASN A 180 11.75 -0.93 11.40
N GLY A 181 11.05 0.11 10.93
CA GLY A 181 11.48 1.51 10.95
C GLY A 181 12.53 1.88 9.89
N ALA A 182 12.82 0.98 8.93
CA ALA A 182 13.70 1.31 7.81
C ALA A 182 12.98 2.20 6.80
N THR A 183 13.72 3.11 6.19
CA THR A 183 13.27 3.99 5.11
C THR A 183 14.34 4.07 4.03
N SER A 184 13.93 4.39 2.81
CA SER A 184 14.84 4.61 1.68
C SER A 184 15.62 5.92 1.79
N GLY A 185 15.09 6.89 2.53
CA GLY A 185 15.55 8.29 2.53
C GLY A 185 14.88 9.15 1.47
N LEU A 186 13.81 8.66 0.83
CA LEU A 186 12.98 9.39 -0.13
C LEU A 186 12.52 10.72 0.45
N ARG A 187 12.60 11.76 -0.36
CA ARG A 187 12.15 13.11 0.00
C ARG A 187 10.84 13.44 -0.70
N ALA A 188 9.99 14.21 -0.06
CA ALA A 188 8.67 14.59 -0.59
C ALA A 188 8.69 15.27 -1.97
N ASN A 189 9.83 15.84 -2.37
CA ASN A 189 10.00 16.53 -3.65
C ASN A 189 10.83 15.74 -4.66
N ASP A 190 11.21 14.51 -4.34
CA ASP A 190 11.91 13.65 -5.31
C ASP A 190 10.93 13.28 -6.42
N GLU A 191 11.35 13.53 -7.65
CA GLU A 191 10.55 13.33 -8.84
C GLU A 191 11.12 12.16 -9.65
N PHE A 192 10.24 11.37 -10.25
CA PHE A 192 10.61 10.33 -11.18
C PHE A 192 9.94 10.56 -12.53
N GLU A 193 10.72 10.76 -13.58
CA GLU A 193 10.21 10.98 -14.94
C GLU A 193 9.59 9.69 -15.47
N THR A 194 8.27 9.69 -15.61
CA THR A 194 7.51 8.54 -16.08
C THR A 194 6.09 8.93 -16.46
N THR A 195 5.37 7.96 -17.05
CA THR A 195 3.94 8.05 -17.36
C THR A 195 3.25 6.72 -17.01
N GLY A 196 1.92 6.72 -16.95
CA GLY A 196 1.14 5.48 -16.81
C GLY A 196 0.85 5.09 -15.36
N PHE A 197 1.01 6.02 -14.42
CA PHE A 197 0.59 5.85 -13.02
C PHE A 197 -0.58 6.77 -12.70
N GLU A 198 -1.33 6.41 -11.66
CA GLU A 198 -2.46 7.18 -11.13
C GLU A 198 -2.12 7.64 -9.70
N ASN A 199 -2.81 8.71 -9.21
CA ASN A 199 -2.70 9.10 -7.81
C ASN A 199 -3.20 7.95 -6.92
N ASP A 200 -2.67 7.85 -5.72
CA ASP A 200 -3.00 6.86 -4.70
C ASP A 200 -2.67 5.40 -5.08
N GLN A 201 -2.05 5.20 -6.26
CA GLN A 201 -1.60 3.88 -6.70
C GLN A 201 -0.41 3.40 -5.86
N ILE A 202 -0.48 2.15 -5.39
CA ILE A 202 0.63 1.50 -4.69
C ILE A 202 1.69 1.04 -5.69
N VAL A 203 2.92 1.46 -5.45
CA VAL A 203 4.07 1.19 -6.31
C VAL A 203 5.27 0.69 -5.52
N LEU A 204 6.10 -0.07 -6.21
CA LEU A 204 7.41 -0.49 -5.74
C LEU A 204 8.46 0.46 -6.31
N PHE A 205 9.44 0.82 -5.51
CA PHE A 205 10.54 1.64 -5.98
C PHE A 205 11.89 1.22 -5.39
N THR A 206 12.96 1.61 -6.05
CA THR A 206 14.34 1.49 -5.54
C THR A 206 14.94 2.89 -5.45
N TYR A 207 15.83 3.08 -4.48
CA TYR A 207 16.39 4.38 -4.16
C TYR A 207 17.89 4.26 -3.86
N ALA A 208 18.68 5.07 -4.51
CA ALA A 208 20.13 5.18 -4.27
C ALA A 208 20.62 6.56 -4.66
N ASN A 209 21.73 6.99 -4.11
CA ASN A 209 22.37 8.28 -4.42
C ASN A 209 21.42 9.49 -4.29
N ASN A 210 20.46 9.42 -3.36
CA ASN A 210 19.40 10.42 -3.15
C ASN A 210 18.44 10.62 -4.34
N GLU A 211 18.23 9.61 -5.17
CA GLU A 211 17.35 9.63 -6.32
C GLU A 211 16.56 8.33 -6.42
N ILE A 212 15.35 8.43 -6.99
CA ILE A 212 14.51 7.28 -7.32
C ILE A 212 15.13 6.62 -8.56
N GLN A 213 15.54 5.36 -8.44
CA GLN A 213 16.20 4.63 -9.52
C GLN A 213 15.21 3.86 -10.40
N SER A 214 14.13 3.39 -9.82
CA SER A 214 13.06 2.68 -10.56
C SER A 214 11.72 2.81 -9.86
N VAL A 215 10.65 2.77 -10.63
CA VAL A 215 9.26 2.66 -10.13
C VAL A 215 8.52 1.62 -10.95
N LYS A 216 7.76 0.75 -10.28
CA LYS A 216 6.89 -0.27 -10.90
C LYS A 216 5.58 -0.36 -10.14
N ALA A 217 4.49 -0.66 -10.85
CA ALA A 217 3.23 -1.02 -10.18
C ALA A 217 3.44 -2.29 -9.34
N ALA A 218 2.88 -2.33 -8.14
CA ALA A 218 2.90 -3.52 -7.30
C ALA A 218 1.84 -4.52 -7.80
N GLU A 219 2.17 -5.80 -7.83
CA GLU A 219 1.18 -6.86 -7.98
C GLU A 219 0.45 -7.06 -6.66
N SER A 220 -0.83 -7.40 -6.71
CA SER A 220 -1.63 -7.58 -5.50
C SER A 220 -2.46 -8.87 -5.54
N ALA A 221 -2.83 -9.32 -4.34
CA ALA A 221 -3.79 -10.40 -4.13
C ALA A 221 -4.71 -10.03 -2.97
N GLU A 222 -5.97 -10.44 -3.04
CA GLU A 222 -6.97 -10.15 -2.03
C GLU A 222 -7.44 -11.43 -1.35
N GLY A 223 -7.89 -11.32 -0.11
CA GLY A 223 -8.52 -12.42 0.58
C GLY A 223 -8.67 -12.21 2.08
N THR A 224 -9.38 -13.16 2.69
CA THR A 224 -9.62 -13.16 4.14
C THR A 224 -8.36 -13.59 4.89
N LEU A 225 -7.93 -12.83 5.88
CA LEU A 225 -6.79 -13.18 6.73
C LEU A 225 -7.17 -14.35 7.66
N THR A 226 -6.57 -15.51 7.42
CA THR A 226 -6.82 -16.73 8.18
C THR A 226 -5.76 -17.04 9.22
N ARG A 227 -4.55 -16.52 9.02
CA ARG A 227 -3.40 -16.71 9.91
C ARG A 227 -2.43 -15.55 9.79
N LYS A 228 -1.82 -15.16 10.93
CA LYS A 228 -0.66 -14.27 10.95
C LYS A 228 0.43 -14.85 11.84
N VAL A 229 1.67 -14.64 11.46
CA VAL A 229 2.88 -14.93 12.26
C VAL A 229 3.69 -13.64 12.30
N SER A 230 3.68 -13.00 13.47
CA SER A 230 4.25 -11.66 13.64
C SER A 230 5.68 -11.54 13.11
N GLY A 231 5.93 -10.49 12.32
CA GLY A 231 7.20 -10.21 11.67
C GLY A 231 7.64 -11.24 10.63
N LYS A 232 6.76 -12.16 10.20
CA LYS A 232 7.15 -13.26 9.31
C LYS A 232 6.22 -13.46 8.13
N SER A 233 4.91 -13.64 8.37
CA SER A 233 4.00 -14.00 7.29
C SER A 233 2.53 -13.81 7.64
N ILE A 234 1.71 -13.72 6.61
CA ILE A 234 0.25 -13.81 6.67
C ILE A 234 -0.25 -14.92 5.73
N ASN A 235 -1.46 -15.42 6.02
CA ASN A 235 -2.19 -16.25 5.07
C ASN A 235 -3.50 -15.56 4.69
N LEU A 236 -3.73 -15.36 3.40
CA LEU A 236 -5.03 -14.98 2.86
C LEU A 236 -5.70 -16.25 2.30
N GLY A 237 -6.78 -16.68 2.95
CA GLY A 237 -7.33 -18.01 2.71
C GLY A 237 -6.30 -19.10 3.00
N GLU A 238 -6.01 -19.93 2.00
CA GLU A 238 -5.00 -21.00 2.09
C GLU A 238 -3.59 -20.54 1.63
N THR A 239 -3.48 -19.41 0.97
CA THR A 239 -2.22 -18.91 0.41
C THR A 239 -1.40 -18.18 1.46
N LYS A 240 -0.17 -18.64 1.66
CA LYS A 240 0.80 -18.02 2.55
C LYS A 240 1.65 -16.99 1.80
N TYR A 241 1.83 -15.83 2.42
CA TYR A 241 2.73 -14.77 1.97
C TYR A 241 3.75 -14.49 3.08
N ASP A 242 5.03 -14.77 2.80
CA ASP A 242 6.11 -14.37 3.70
C ASP A 242 6.39 -12.87 3.54
N PHE A 243 6.65 -12.17 4.64
CA PHE A 243 6.92 -10.73 4.59
C PHE A 243 8.29 -10.43 3.97
N SER A 244 8.32 -9.40 3.13
CA SER A 244 9.55 -8.73 2.71
C SER A 244 10.26 -8.12 3.91
N LYS A 245 11.54 -7.89 3.82
CA LYS A 245 12.30 -7.18 4.86
C LYS A 245 11.80 -5.74 5.06
N MET A 246 11.32 -5.11 3.97
CA MET A 246 10.80 -3.75 3.94
C MET A 246 9.28 -3.70 3.97
N TYR A 247 8.61 -4.72 4.57
CA TYR A 247 7.15 -4.73 4.61
C TYR A 247 6.59 -3.63 5.50
N SER A 248 5.44 -3.13 5.10
CA SER A 248 4.60 -2.18 5.83
C SER A 248 3.17 -2.71 5.94
N VAL A 249 2.45 -2.31 6.96
CA VAL A 249 1.04 -2.63 7.16
C VAL A 249 0.29 -1.34 7.49
N ASP A 250 -0.84 -1.11 6.85
CA ASP A 250 -1.68 0.04 7.18
C ASP A 250 -2.18 -0.05 8.63
N GLY A 251 -1.93 1.02 9.39
CA GLY A 251 -2.19 1.06 10.82
C GLY A 251 -1.26 0.17 11.66
N GLY A 252 -0.21 -0.42 11.07
CA GLY A 252 0.78 -1.30 11.71
C GLY A 252 0.32 -2.75 11.82
N GLU A 253 1.27 -3.69 12.02
CA GLU A 253 0.99 -5.14 12.07
C GLU A 253 -0.05 -5.53 13.14
N SER A 254 -0.16 -4.74 14.20
CA SER A 254 -1.15 -4.96 15.27
C SER A 254 -2.60 -4.77 14.82
N SER A 255 -2.84 -3.99 13.76
CA SER A 255 -4.17 -3.74 13.19
C SER A 255 -4.73 -4.96 12.45
N LEU A 256 -3.89 -5.91 12.05
CA LEU A 256 -4.31 -7.10 11.30
C LEU A 256 -5.24 -7.99 12.14
N GLY A 257 -6.51 -8.06 11.73
CA GLY A 257 -7.56 -8.89 12.36
C GLY A 257 -7.79 -10.20 11.59
N ILE A 258 -7.77 -11.34 12.30
CA ILE A 258 -8.14 -12.63 11.71
C ILE A 258 -9.59 -12.56 11.22
N ASP A 259 -9.87 -13.19 10.07
CA ASP A 259 -11.14 -13.19 9.35
C ASP A 259 -11.58 -11.82 8.75
N SER A 260 -10.73 -10.78 8.75
CA SER A 260 -10.92 -9.56 7.96
C SER A 260 -10.32 -9.71 6.58
N GLU A 261 -10.78 -8.92 5.63
CA GLU A 261 -10.30 -8.96 4.24
C GLU A 261 -9.18 -7.93 4.04
N TYR A 262 -8.14 -8.37 3.36
CA TYR A 262 -6.96 -7.57 3.09
C TYR A 262 -6.54 -7.68 1.64
N VAL A 263 -5.92 -6.62 1.15
CA VAL A 263 -5.10 -6.61 -0.05
C VAL A 263 -3.65 -6.75 0.40
N VAL A 264 -2.94 -7.71 -0.19
CA VAL A 264 -1.50 -7.84 -0.04
C VAL A 264 -0.83 -7.44 -1.34
N TYR A 265 0.13 -6.54 -1.27
CA TYR A 265 0.98 -6.15 -2.40
C TYR A 265 2.30 -6.90 -2.32
N LEU A 266 2.76 -7.37 -3.46
CA LEU A 266 3.90 -8.25 -3.57
C LEU A 266 5.08 -7.54 -4.23
N ASP A 267 6.29 -7.83 -3.75
CA ASP A 267 7.50 -7.46 -4.48
C ASP A 267 7.74 -8.39 -5.68
N ALA A 268 8.76 -8.10 -6.47
CA ALA A 268 9.08 -8.87 -7.67
C ALA A 268 9.43 -10.37 -7.40
N ASN A 269 9.66 -10.72 -6.14
CA ASN A 269 10.01 -12.07 -5.70
C ASN A 269 8.84 -12.80 -5.02
N GLY A 270 7.67 -12.15 -4.94
CA GLY A 270 6.46 -12.70 -4.35
C GLY A 270 6.37 -12.58 -2.81
N TYR A 271 7.24 -11.78 -2.18
CA TYR A 271 7.12 -11.46 -0.75
C TYR A 271 6.10 -10.35 -0.54
N ALA A 272 5.30 -10.46 0.53
CA ALA A 272 4.38 -9.40 0.92
C ALA A 272 5.16 -8.17 1.39
N ILE A 273 4.99 -7.05 0.69
CA ILE A 273 5.69 -5.80 0.98
C ILE A 273 4.76 -4.74 1.58
N TYR A 274 3.46 -4.78 1.25
CA TYR A 274 2.47 -3.93 1.87
C TYR A 274 1.16 -4.68 2.06
N VAL A 275 0.49 -4.39 3.16
CA VAL A 275 -0.82 -4.98 3.49
C VAL A 275 -1.74 -3.88 3.97
N GLU A 276 -2.91 -3.79 3.37
CA GLU A 276 -3.98 -2.88 3.79
C GLU A 276 -5.33 -3.59 3.84
N GLU A 277 -6.25 -3.07 4.63
CA GLU A 277 -7.62 -3.59 4.66
C GLU A 277 -8.30 -3.30 3.32
N THR A 278 -9.03 -4.27 2.76
CA THR A 278 -9.77 -4.08 1.51
C THR A 278 -10.75 -2.92 1.68
N GLU A 279 -10.84 -2.03 0.69
CA GLU A 279 -11.81 -0.95 0.71
C GLU A 279 -13.24 -1.49 0.84
N TYR A 280 -14.01 -0.87 1.72
CA TYR A 280 -15.41 -1.18 1.88
C TYR A 280 -16.22 -0.48 0.79
N ASN A 281 -17.14 -1.21 0.17
CA ASN A 281 -18.10 -0.62 -0.75
C ASN A 281 -19.41 -0.29 -0.02
N ILE A 282 -20.31 0.45 -0.68
CA ILE A 282 -21.57 0.88 -0.06
C ILE A 282 -22.41 -0.30 0.48
N ALA A 283 -22.26 -1.50 -0.08
CA ALA A 283 -22.99 -2.69 0.35
C ALA A 283 -22.49 -3.25 1.69
N ASP A 284 -21.30 -2.87 2.11
CA ASP A 284 -20.72 -3.26 3.39
C ASP A 284 -21.17 -2.37 4.56
N TYR A 285 -21.91 -1.30 4.26
CA TYR A 285 -22.46 -0.41 5.29
C TYR A 285 -23.91 -0.73 5.57
N ALA A 286 -24.30 -0.68 6.83
CA ALA A 286 -25.68 -0.80 7.25
C ALA A 286 -25.96 0.09 8.46
N TYR A 287 -27.24 0.47 8.63
CA TYR A 287 -27.67 1.12 9.86
C TYR A 287 -28.12 0.07 10.88
N LEU A 288 -27.43 0.05 12.02
CA LEU A 288 -27.74 -0.85 13.13
C LEU A 288 -28.98 -0.33 13.87
N ARG A 289 -30.09 -1.05 13.73
CA ARG A 289 -31.37 -0.69 14.33
C ARG A 289 -31.58 -1.29 15.70
N ALA A 290 -31.19 -2.53 15.89
CA ALA A 290 -31.30 -3.23 17.14
C ALA A 290 -30.23 -4.30 17.26
N LEU A 291 -29.80 -4.55 18.47
CA LEU A 291 -28.89 -5.62 18.81
C LEU A 291 -29.48 -6.41 19.98
N GLN A 292 -29.59 -7.71 19.86
CA GLN A 292 -30.08 -8.60 20.89
C GLN A 292 -28.98 -9.58 21.28
N GLY A 293 -28.45 -9.46 22.49
CA GLY A 293 -27.54 -10.44 23.06
C GLY A 293 -28.26 -11.74 23.44
N SER A 294 -27.61 -12.87 23.19
CA SER A 294 -28.12 -14.15 23.62
C SER A 294 -27.75 -14.45 25.08
N SER A 295 -28.74 -14.75 25.90
CA SER A 295 -28.53 -15.27 27.27
C SER A 295 -28.35 -16.79 27.30
N VAL A 296 -28.46 -17.45 26.16
CA VAL A 296 -28.39 -18.90 26.02
C VAL A 296 -26.96 -19.29 25.60
N ALA A 297 -26.30 -20.15 26.35
CA ALA A 297 -24.99 -20.64 25.99
C ALA A 297 -24.99 -21.25 24.56
N PHE A 298 -24.03 -20.86 23.75
CA PHE A 298 -23.85 -21.27 22.35
C PHE A 298 -24.91 -20.75 21.33
N ALA A 299 -25.74 -19.81 21.69
CA ALA A 299 -26.60 -19.13 20.74
C ALA A 299 -25.94 -17.82 20.27
N SER A 300 -26.01 -17.53 18.96
CA SER A 300 -25.49 -16.28 18.39
C SER A 300 -26.31 -15.09 18.85
N ASP A 301 -25.66 -13.96 19.04
CA ASP A 301 -26.32 -12.67 19.15
C ASP A 301 -27.01 -12.32 17.84
N LYS A 302 -28.00 -11.43 17.86
CA LYS A 302 -28.76 -11.02 16.69
C LYS A 302 -28.71 -9.52 16.50
N ALA A 303 -28.55 -9.09 15.24
CA ALA A 303 -28.66 -7.70 14.86
C ALA A 303 -29.79 -7.47 13.86
N ALA A 304 -30.53 -6.39 14.01
CA ALA A 304 -31.42 -5.86 13.01
C ALA A 304 -30.72 -4.73 12.27
N LEU A 305 -30.49 -4.93 10.98
CA LEU A 305 -29.74 -4.04 10.10
C LEU A 305 -30.67 -3.49 9.04
N ILE A 306 -30.49 -2.23 8.67
CA ILE A 306 -31.06 -1.65 7.47
C ILE A 306 -29.93 -1.45 6.47
N THR A 307 -29.99 -2.22 5.40
CA THR A 307 -28.96 -2.26 4.37
C THR A 307 -29.07 -1.08 3.40
N TYR A 308 -28.03 -0.86 2.62
CA TYR A 308 -27.94 0.24 1.65
C TYR A 308 -29.07 0.27 0.61
N ASP A 309 -29.76 -0.86 0.41
CA ASP A 309 -30.93 -0.96 -0.48
C ASP A 309 -32.28 -0.75 0.25
N GLY A 310 -32.24 -0.28 1.49
CA GLY A 310 -33.41 0.03 2.31
C GLY A 310 -34.14 -1.19 2.88
N LYS A 311 -33.53 -2.38 2.83
CA LYS A 311 -34.12 -3.59 3.40
C LYS A 311 -33.71 -3.79 4.85
N MET A 312 -34.68 -4.21 5.66
CA MET A 312 -34.39 -4.65 7.00
C MET A 312 -34.05 -6.14 7.00
N LYS A 313 -32.90 -6.47 7.60
CA LYS A 313 -32.38 -7.83 7.76
C LYS A 313 -32.17 -8.11 9.23
N THR A 314 -32.58 -9.29 9.70
CA THR A 314 -32.14 -9.79 11.01
C THR A 314 -31.08 -10.86 10.76
N VAL A 315 -29.92 -10.69 11.34
CA VAL A 315 -28.74 -11.53 11.11
C VAL A 315 -28.21 -12.07 12.42
N ASP A 316 -27.58 -13.24 12.37
CA ASP A 316 -26.80 -13.77 13.49
C ASP A 316 -25.43 -13.10 13.49
N THR A 317 -24.97 -12.67 14.67
CA THR A 317 -23.70 -12.00 14.84
C THR A 317 -22.74 -12.85 15.66
N LYS A 318 -21.45 -12.69 15.41
CA LYS A 318 -20.41 -13.38 16.16
C LYS A 318 -20.22 -12.69 17.54
N GLU A 319 -20.14 -13.46 18.61
CA GLU A 319 -20.11 -13.00 20.00
C GLU A 319 -19.03 -11.96 20.29
N ASP A 320 -17.87 -12.06 19.61
CA ASP A 320 -16.74 -11.15 19.85
C ASP A 320 -16.99 -9.70 19.41
N TYR A 321 -18.00 -9.45 18.58
CA TYR A 321 -18.31 -8.12 18.01
C TYR A 321 -19.40 -7.38 18.77
N THR A 322 -20.18 -8.09 19.57
CA THR A 322 -21.17 -7.45 20.44
C THR A 322 -20.53 -6.73 21.61
N ASN A 323 -19.28 -7.06 21.95
CA ASN A 323 -18.52 -6.39 23.00
C ASN A 323 -18.15 -4.95 22.65
N ASP A 324 -17.94 -4.64 21.36
CA ASP A 324 -17.68 -3.28 20.88
C ASP A 324 -18.90 -2.37 21.05
N PHE A 325 -20.08 -2.99 21.15
CA PHE A 325 -21.35 -2.34 21.43
C PHE A 325 -21.81 -2.57 22.89
N ALA A 326 -20.87 -2.86 23.78
CA ALA A 326 -21.16 -3.06 25.21
C ALA A 326 -21.89 -1.85 25.82
N GLY A 327 -23.04 -2.11 26.44
CA GLY A 327 -23.93 -1.09 27.00
C GLY A 327 -25.16 -0.82 26.15
N TYR A 328 -25.31 -1.47 25.01
CA TYR A 328 -26.61 -1.67 24.40
C TYR A 328 -27.34 -2.73 25.22
N GLY A 329 -28.47 -2.40 25.76
CA GLY A 329 -29.29 -3.36 26.49
C GLY A 329 -29.70 -4.54 25.60
N SER A 330 -30.52 -5.45 26.14
CA SER A 330 -31.01 -6.63 25.43
C SER A 330 -31.77 -6.31 24.12
N GLU A 331 -32.17 -5.06 23.91
CA GLU A 331 -32.71 -4.55 22.64
C GLU A 331 -32.32 -3.08 22.48
N LEU A 332 -31.77 -2.72 21.30
CA LEU A 332 -31.64 -1.34 20.88
C LEU A 332 -33.02 -0.79 20.53
N GLN A 333 -33.42 0.28 21.19
CA GLN A 333 -34.68 0.97 20.86
C GLN A 333 -34.42 2.15 19.93
N ILE A 334 -35.40 2.51 19.13
CA ILE A 334 -35.41 3.74 18.33
C ILE A 334 -35.21 4.93 19.26
N GLY A 335 -34.29 5.83 18.89
CA GLY A 335 -33.96 6.99 19.70
C GLY A 335 -32.90 6.74 20.79
N ASN A 336 -32.38 5.53 20.91
CA ASN A 336 -31.18 5.29 21.68
C ASN A 336 -30.01 5.98 20.95
N PRO A 337 -29.25 6.85 21.61
CA PRO A 337 -28.12 7.58 21.00
C PRO A 337 -27.02 6.71 20.42
N LYS A 338 -27.14 5.40 20.57
CA LYS A 338 -26.21 4.40 20.06
C LYS A 338 -26.65 3.70 18.77
N SER A 339 -27.83 3.99 18.20
CA SER A 339 -28.21 3.52 16.87
C SER A 339 -27.32 4.22 15.82
N GLU A 340 -26.55 3.47 15.08
CA GLU A 340 -25.48 4.02 14.24
C GLU A 340 -25.25 3.22 12.96
N ILE A 341 -24.51 3.81 12.04
CA ILE A 341 -24.00 3.13 10.84
C ILE A 341 -22.83 2.24 11.26
N VAL A 342 -22.85 1.02 10.80
CA VAL A 342 -21.82 0.02 11.06
C VAL A 342 -21.30 -0.58 9.76
N LEU A 343 -20.05 -1.03 9.76
CA LEU A 343 -19.56 -1.93 8.73
C LEU A 343 -20.05 -3.34 9.01
N VAL A 344 -20.46 -4.04 7.96
CA VAL A 344 -21.09 -5.36 8.04
C VAL A 344 -20.42 -6.29 7.05
N LYS A 345 -19.86 -7.38 7.52
CA LYS A 345 -19.30 -8.45 6.69
C LYS A 345 -19.92 -9.79 7.05
N GLU A 346 -20.32 -10.55 6.04
CA GLU A 346 -20.77 -11.93 6.22
C GLU A 346 -19.54 -12.84 6.28
N THR A 347 -19.47 -13.67 7.31
CA THR A 347 -18.42 -14.67 7.47
C THR A 347 -18.71 -15.91 6.63
N SER A 348 -17.72 -16.76 6.41
CA SER A 348 -17.88 -18.03 5.71
C SER A 348 -18.89 -19.00 6.38
N LYS A 349 -19.29 -18.71 7.63
CA LYS A 349 -20.29 -19.48 8.40
C LYS A 349 -21.68 -18.92 8.32
N GLY A 350 -21.87 -17.79 7.59
CA GLY A 350 -23.15 -17.10 7.49
C GLY A 350 -23.49 -16.23 8.71
N GLU A 351 -22.56 -16.03 9.63
CA GLU A 351 -22.65 -15.05 10.71
C GLU A 351 -22.16 -13.70 10.22
N TYR A 352 -22.62 -12.63 10.82
CA TYR A 352 -22.23 -11.28 10.46
C TYR A 352 -21.27 -10.68 11.50
N ARG A 353 -20.26 -10.00 11.00
CA ARG A 353 -19.42 -9.12 11.78
C ARG A 353 -19.98 -7.73 11.68
N LEU A 354 -20.07 -7.06 12.82
CA LEU A 354 -20.39 -5.64 12.90
C LEU A 354 -19.16 -4.92 13.44
N LYS A 355 -18.67 -3.94 12.71
CA LYS A 355 -17.57 -3.09 13.17
C LYS A 355 -18.13 -1.68 13.36
N ASP A 356 -17.91 -1.12 14.55
CA ASP A 356 -18.16 0.30 14.78
C ASP A 356 -17.29 1.10 13.81
N LEU A 357 -17.88 2.12 13.19
CA LEU A 357 -17.14 3.09 12.41
C LEU A 357 -16.31 3.90 13.39
N ASP A 358 -15.11 3.41 13.65
CA ASP A 358 -14.16 4.01 14.57
C ASP A 358 -13.96 5.48 14.18
N THR A 359 -13.85 6.31 15.20
CA THR A 359 -13.57 7.75 15.13
C THR A 359 -12.26 8.10 14.39
N LYS A 360 -11.52 7.12 13.91
CA LYS A 360 -10.32 7.32 13.07
C LYS A 360 -10.62 7.74 11.64
N ASN A 361 -11.85 7.53 11.14
CA ASN A 361 -12.24 8.03 9.83
C ASN A 361 -13.12 9.27 9.97
N PRO A 362 -12.57 10.49 9.85
CA PRO A 362 -13.31 11.73 10.04
C PRO A 362 -14.40 11.96 8.97
N SER A 363 -14.40 11.19 7.88
CA SER A 363 -15.42 11.27 6.84
C SER A 363 -16.77 10.65 7.26
N ILE A 364 -16.80 9.92 8.38
CA ILE A 364 -18.02 9.29 8.87
C ILE A 364 -18.47 10.02 10.14
N ALA A 365 -19.27 11.05 9.93
CA ALA A 365 -19.87 11.79 11.04
C ALA A 365 -21.05 10.99 11.63
N LYS A 366 -21.05 10.81 12.95
CA LYS A 366 -22.27 10.43 13.69
C LYS A 366 -23.23 11.63 13.64
N ALA A 367 -24.01 11.71 12.57
CA ALA A 367 -24.94 12.81 12.38
C ALA A 367 -26.24 12.52 13.12
N GLU A 368 -26.39 12.96 14.34
CA GLU A 368 -27.65 12.84 15.05
C GLU A 368 -28.71 13.83 14.58
N ASP A 369 -28.49 14.97 13.97
CA ASP A 369 -29.52 15.96 13.65
C ASP A 369 -29.15 17.07 12.65
N SER A 370 -28.26 16.89 11.69
CA SER A 370 -27.87 18.00 10.84
C SER A 370 -27.68 17.70 9.37
N PHE A 371 -28.60 16.91 8.83
CA PHE A 371 -28.72 16.85 7.40
C PHE A 371 -29.43 18.13 6.92
N GLU A 372 -28.77 18.94 6.13
CA GLU A 372 -29.33 20.14 5.51
C GLU A 372 -29.42 19.95 4.00
N LEU A 373 -30.63 19.93 3.46
CA LEU A 373 -30.87 19.98 2.03
C LEU A 373 -31.08 21.45 1.64
N ARG A 374 -30.08 22.06 1.02
CA ARG A 374 -30.17 23.46 0.60
C ARG A 374 -29.90 23.59 -0.89
N ASN A 375 -30.87 24.13 -1.64
CA ASN A 375 -30.74 24.37 -3.08
C ASN A 375 -30.32 23.14 -3.91
N GLY A 376 -30.82 21.96 -3.57
CA GLY A 376 -30.44 20.71 -4.23
C GLY A 376 -29.06 20.18 -3.86
N VAL A 377 -28.43 20.73 -2.82
CA VAL A 377 -27.17 20.26 -2.27
C VAL A 377 -27.44 19.66 -0.89
N ALA A 378 -27.23 18.35 -0.73
CA ALA A 378 -27.24 17.71 0.56
C ALA A 378 -25.87 17.82 1.18
N ARG A 379 -25.81 18.31 2.41
CA ARG A 379 -24.56 18.45 3.16
C ARG A 379 -24.73 18.10 4.62
N ILE A 380 -23.71 17.53 5.21
CA ILE A 380 -23.63 17.25 6.64
C ILE A 380 -22.61 18.20 7.24
N ASN A 381 -23.03 18.93 8.30
CA ASN A 381 -22.12 19.82 9.03
C ASN A 381 -21.38 18.99 10.07
N LEU A 382 -20.06 18.88 9.93
CA LEU A 382 -19.19 18.12 10.81
C LEU A 382 -18.86 18.84 12.12
N THR A 383 -19.05 20.16 12.20
CA THR A 383 -18.60 20.99 13.34
C THR A 383 -19.43 20.87 14.61
N ASN A 384 -20.67 20.50 14.49
CA ASN A 384 -21.55 20.51 15.67
C ASN A 384 -21.83 19.15 16.30
N LYS A 385 -21.22 18.06 15.80
CA LYS A 385 -21.71 16.74 16.12
C LYS A 385 -20.66 15.67 16.35
N GLY A 386 -19.96 15.85 17.45
CA GLY A 386 -19.27 14.73 18.11
C GLY A 386 -18.10 14.12 17.36
N VAL A 387 -17.50 14.81 16.40
CA VAL A 387 -16.14 14.49 15.95
C VAL A 387 -15.20 14.83 17.10
N THR A 388 -14.95 13.85 17.93
CA THR A 388 -14.19 14.04 19.20
C THR A 388 -12.68 14.17 18.99
N ASN A 389 -12.19 14.08 17.77
CA ASN A 389 -10.79 14.35 17.41
C ASN A 389 -10.66 15.53 16.45
N ALA A 390 -11.29 16.62 16.79
CA ALA A 390 -11.21 17.89 16.05
C ALA A 390 -9.87 18.61 16.21
N SER A 391 -8.76 17.93 16.48
CA SER A 391 -7.45 18.60 16.42
C SER A 391 -7.09 19.04 15.01
N ASP A 392 -7.71 18.47 13.99
CA ASP A 392 -7.49 18.80 12.58
C ASP A 392 -8.70 19.44 11.86
N ALA A 393 -9.88 19.41 12.46
CA ALA A 393 -11.04 20.12 11.94
C ALA A 393 -10.85 21.63 12.19
N LYS A 394 -10.60 22.38 11.16
CA LYS A 394 -10.64 23.85 11.23
C LYS A 394 -11.99 24.28 11.79
N GLN A 395 -11.99 25.00 12.89
CA GLN A 395 -13.19 25.53 13.50
C GLN A 395 -14.08 26.19 12.45
N GLY A 396 -15.21 25.59 12.17
CA GLY A 396 -16.39 26.32 11.76
C GLY A 396 -17.03 26.00 10.44
N THR A 397 -16.51 25.20 9.47
CA THR A 397 -17.10 25.13 8.13
C THR A 397 -16.85 23.85 7.32
N ASP A 398 -16.53 22.75 7.94
CA ASP A 398 -16.33 21.51 7.18
C ASP A 398 -17.67 20.80 6.97
N TYR A 399 -17.98 20.56 5.69
CA TYR A 399 -19.20 19.88 5.26
C TYR A 399 -18.84 18.67 4.41
N ILE A 400 -19.54 17.57 4.60
CA ILE A 400 -19.58 16.47 3.62
C ILE A 400 -20.73 16.76 2.66
N TYR A 401 -20.44 16.63 1.37
CA TYR A 401 -21.41 16.85 0.31
C TYR A 401 -21.83 15.52 -0.31
N ALA A 402 -23.12 15.35 -0.49
CA ALA A 402 -23.63 14.21 -1.23
C ALA A 402 -23.37 14.40 -2.74
N ASP A 403 -23.13 13.30 -3.41
CA ASP A 403 -22.88 13.21 -4.85
C ASP A 403 -23.87 12.29 -5.57
N SER A 404 -23.54 11.90 -6.80
CA SER A 404 -24.36 10.97 -7.58
C SER A 404 -24.33 9.52 -7.08
N LYS A 405 -23.41 9.16 -6.19
CA LYS A 405 -23.24 7.81 -5.63
C LYS A 405 -23.79 7.69 -4.20
N THR A 406 -24.03 8.81 -3.54
CA THR A 406 -24.55 8.84 -2.16
C THR A 406 -25.86 8.09 -2.04
N VAL A 407 -25.97 7.24 -1.03
CA VAL A 407 -27.19 6.49 -0.73
C VAL A 407 -27.90 7.10 0.48
N PHE A 408 -29.16 7.46 0.28
CA PHE A 408 -30.03 7.96 1.33
C PHE A 408 -30.97 6.85 1.76
N VAL A 409 -30.93 6.42 3.01
CA VAL A 409 -31.87 5.47 3.59
C VAL A 409 -32.87 6.22 4.46
N VAL A 410 -34.11 6.20 4.07
CA VAL A 410 -35.20 6.94 4.73
C VAL A 410 -36.17 5.99 5.39
N GLY A 411 -36.36 6.17 6.68
CA GLY A 411 -37.39 5.46 7.46
C GLY A 411 -38.63 6.31 7.60
N THR A 412 -39.79 5.72 7.29
CA THR A 412 -41.11 6.33 7.49
C THR A 412 -41.83 5.62 8.61
N TYR A 413 -42.38 6.36 9.56
CA TYR A 413 -43.11 5.88 10.70
C TYR A 413 -44.52 6.48 10.70
N ASP A 414 -45.49 5.71 11.15
CA ASP A 414 -46.80 6.29 11.55
C ASP A 414 -46.62 7.05 12.88
N SER A 415 -47.42 8.10 13.08
CA SER A 415 -47.36 8.94 14.28
C SER A 415 -47.54 8.09 15.54
N GLY A 416 -46.54 8.13 16.43
CA GLY A 416 -46.46 7.31 17.63
C GLY A 416 -45.62 6.03 17.49
N ALA A 417 -45.18 5.66 16.28
CA ALA A 417 -44.39 4.44 16.03
C ALA A 417 -42.88 4.62 16.19
N ARG A 418 -42.42 5.77 16.69
CA ARG A 418 -40.98 6.04 16.90
C ARG A 418 -40.33 5.01 17.79
N GLU A 419 -41.07 4.45 18.72
CA GLU A 419 -40.64 3.39 19.62
C GLU A 419 -40.76 1.99 19.00
N ASN A 420 -41.50 1.83 17.90
CA ASN A 420 -41.73 0.56 17.25
C ASN A 420 -41.04 0.48 15.88
N TRP A 421 -39.76 0.50 15.87
CA TRP A 421 -38.93 0.45 14.66
C TRP A 421 -39.24 -0.72 13.73
N LYS A 422 -39.88 -1.79 14.24
CA LYS A 422 -40.32 -2.95 13.45
C LYS A 422 -41.40 -2.62 12.45
N ASP A 423 -42.20 -1.60 12.74
CA ASP A 423 -43.34 -1.16 11.91
C ASP A 423 -42.93 -0.03 10.94
N ALA A 424 -41.67 0.41 10.98
CA ALA A 424 -41.16 1.39 10.05
C ALA A 424 -40.97 0.81 8.64
N THR A 425 -41.25 1.63 7.63
CA THR A 425 -40.93 1.31 6.24
C THR A 425 -39.68 2.03 5.83
N TYR A 426 -38.68 1.29 5.28
CA TYR A 426 -37.41 1.85 4.84
C TYR A 426 -37.33 1.84 3.32
N ARG A 427 -36.74 2.90 2.76
CA ARG A 427 -36.46 3.02 1.33
C ARG A 427 -35.08 3.63 1.12
N ALA A 428 -34.40 3.14 0.10
CA ALA A 428 -33.13 3.70 -0.33
C ALA A 428 -33.29 4.52 -1.61
N TYR A 429 -32.53 5.61 -1.70
CA TYR A 429 -32.46 6.50 -2.85
C TYR A 429 -30.99 6.72 -3.17
N THR A 430 -30.58 6.55 -4.41
CA THR A 430 -29.18 6.74 -4.82
C THR A 430 -29.03 8.02 -5.61
N GLY A 431 -28.06 8.81 -5.23
CA GLY A 431 -27.68 10.08 -5.85
C GLY A 431 -28.44 11.28 -5.32
N ILE A 432 -27.74 12.40 -5.24
CA ILE A 432 -28.28 13.67 -4.71
C ILE A 432 -29.58 14.12 -5.40
N ASN A 433 -29.71 13.85 -6.70
CA ASN A 433 -30.88 14.25 -7.46
C ASN A 433 -32.15 13.42 -7.12
N ASN A 434 -31.96 12.29 -6.48
CA ASN A 434 -33.04 11.40 -6.05
C ASN A 434 -33.30 11.49 -4.54
N ALA A 435 -32.58 12.35 -3.82
CA ALA A 435 -32.80 12.57 -2.40
C ALA A 435 -34.27 12.98 -2.17
N PRO A 436 -35.01 12.31 -1.27
CA PRO A 436 -36.37 12.65 -1.00
C PRO A 436 -36.47 14.03 -0.36
N THR A 437 -37.52 14.76 -0.71
CA THR A 437 -37.87 15.98 0.03
C THR A 437 -38.41 15.53 1.39
N ILE A 438 -37.70 15.87 2.44
CA ILE A 438 -38.12 15.63 3.80
C ILE A 438 -39.07 16.76 4.17
N VAL A 439 -40.35 16.43 4.34
CA VAL A 439 -41.35 17.38 4.86
C VAL A 439 -41.26 17.28 6.37
N ASP A 440 -40.75 18.36 6.99
CA ASP A 440 -40.84 18.56 8.42
C ASP A 440 -42.33 18.89 8.71
N ASP A 441 -43.06 17.99 9.33
CA ASP A 441 -44.44 18.22 9.74
C ASP A 441 -44.56 18.77 11.16
N ASN A 442 -43.62 19.69 11.52
CA ASN A 442 -43.60 20.42 12.80
C ASN A 442 -43.37 19.59 14.07
N ASP A 443 -42.93 18.35 13.95
CA ASP A 443 -42.40 17.64 15.11
C ASP A 443 -40.88 17.89 15.20
N SER A 444 -40.49 18.68 16.21
CA SER A 444 -39.10 19.07 16.48
C SER A 444 -38.14 17.90 16.75
N ASN A 445 -38.58 16.68 16.50
CA ASN A 445 -37.86 15.44 16.77
C ASN A 445 -37.84 14.45 15.61
N ALA A 446 -38.23 14.83 14.38
CA ALA A 446 -38.07 13.97 13.23
C ALA A 446 -36.55 13.82 12.91
N ALA A 447 -35.96 12.73 13.37
CA ALA A 447 -34.58 12.41 13.04
C ALA A 447 -34.52 11.75 11.66
N THR A 448 -33.88 12.39 10.71
CA THR A 448 -33.54 11.81 9.43
C THR A 448 -32.13 11.33 9.46
N ASN A 449 -31.91 10.06 9.20
CA ASN A 449 -30.58 9.47 9.11
C ASN A 449 -30.27 9.21 7.63
N ALA A 450 -29.19 9.76 7.16
CA ALA A 450 -28.65 9.50 5.83
C ALA A 450 -27.35 8.71 5.93
N ILE A 451 -27.20 7.73 5.05
CA ILE A 451 -25.92 7.04 4.80
C ILE A 451 -25.33 7.67 3.55
N GLY A 452 -24.20 8.32 3.69
CA GLY A 452 -23.49 8.95 2.59
C GLY A 452 -22.07 8.42 2.44
#